data_8f736625bcf826461ce83ce3112bd960
#
_entry.id   8f736625bcf826461ce83ce3112bd960
#
_cell.length_a   1.000
_cell.length_b   1.000
_cell.length_c   1.000
_cell.angle_alpha   90.00
_cell.angle_beta   90.00
_cell.angle_gamma   90.00
#
_symmetry.space_group_name_H-M   'P 1'
#
loop_
_entity.id
_entity.type
_entity.pdbx_description
1 polymer ?
#
loop_
_entity_poly.entity_id
_entity_poly.type
_entity_poly.pdbx_seq_one_letter_code
_entity_poly.pdbx_strand_id
1 'polypeptide(L)'
;MTNTANDRPQEWYDARADHLAEFLTDERRRTLATALAERTRYMTLLAENTFHPHNASALMRHCDAFGVQELHTVETLCKFSPNASIVRGTDKWVDVRRHASTAEAIAALRAEGYRIVATTPHRESCTPETFDVAAGPFALVFGT
;
A
#
# COMPACT_ATOMS: atom_id res chain seq x y z
N MET A 1 10.21 1.94 -14.65
CA MET A 1 11.38 2.04 -13.76
C MET A 1 10.97 1.36 -12.48
N THR A 2 11.41 0.13 -12.28
CA THR A 2 11.23 -0.58 -11.01
C THR A 2 11.93 0.21 -9.92
N ASN A 3 11.21 0.47 -8.83
CA ASN A 3 11.79 1.14 -7.67
C ASN A 3 12.82 0.19 -7.04
N THR A 4 14.10 0.36 -7.39
CA THR A 4 15.23 -0.45 -6.94
C THR A 4 15.63 -0.17 -5.48
N ALA A 5 14.79 0.53 -4.73
CA ALA A 5 15.07 0.89 -3.33
C ALA A 5 15.11 -0.33 -2.38
N ASN A 6 14.54 -1.48 -2.77
CA ASN A 6 14.38 -2.64 -1.89
C ASN A 6 15.32 -3.82 -2.20
N ASP A 7 16.41 -3.60 -2.93
CA ASP A 7 17.30 -4.67 -3.45
C ASP A 7 18.55 -4.88 -2.59
N ARG A 8 18.62 -4.27 -1.42
CA ARG A 8 19.76 -4.41 -0.50
C ARG A 8 19.47 -5.44 0.59
N PRO A 9 20.49 -6.14 1.12
CA PRO A 9 20.32 -7.01 2.28
C PRO A 9 19.74 -6.26 3.48
N GLN A 10 18.94 -6.93 4.32
CA GLN A 10 18.33 -6.33 5.51
C GLN A 10 19.36 -5.64 6.42
N GLU A 11 20.54 -6.25 6.60
CA GLU A 11 21.66 -5.71 7.38
C GLU A 11 22.10 -4.31 6.90
N TRP A 12 21.98 -4.04 5.59
CA TRP A 12 22.30 -2.73 5.03
C TRP A 12 21.31 -1.64 5.47
N TYR A 13 20.03 -2.00 5.58
CA TYR A 13 18.99 -1.09 6.07
C TYR A 13 19.11 -0.90 7.57
N ASP A 14 19.33 -1.97 8.33
CA ASP A 14 19.46 -1.94 9.80
C ASP A 14 20.63 -1.04 10.21
N ALA A 15 21.82 -1.22 9.62
CA ALA A 15 22.97 -0.38 9.92
C ALA A 15 22.73 1.11 9.65
N ARG A 16 21.92 1.45 8.63
CA ARG A 16 21.56 2.84 8.34
C ARG A 16 20.51 3.38 9.28
N ALA A 17 19.53 2.56 9.60
CA ALA A 17 18.50 2.92 10.59
C ALA A 17 19.14 3.22 11.94
N ASP A 18 20.07 2.37 12.40
CA ASP A 18 20.80 2.55 13.63
C ASP A 18 21.64 3.84 13.60
N HIS A 19 22.39 4.07 12.53
CA HIS A 19 23.18 5.28 12.39
C HIS A 19 22.29 6.55 12.37
N LEU A 20 21.19 6.54 11.61
CA LEU A 20 20.29 7.69 11.56
C LEU A 20 19.55 7.89 12.89
N ALA A 21 19.32 6.81 13.64
CA ALA A 21 18.70 6.88 14.95
C ALA A 21 19.54 7.67 15.96
N GLU A 22 20.85 7.72 15.81
CA GLU A 22 21.75 8.50 16.69
C GLU A 22 21.43 10.00 16.66
N PHE A 23 20.86 10.49 15.57
CA PHE A 23 20.50 11.91 15.39
C PHE A 23 19.07 12.23 15.84
N LEU A 24 18.33 11.24 16.33
CA LEU A 24 16.95 11.42 16.80
C LEU A 24 16.89 11.49 18.33
N THR A 25 15.94 12.28 18.83
CA THR A 25 15.58 12.22 20.24
C THR A 25 14.90 10.88 20.58
N ASP A 26 14.98 10.45 21.85
CA ASP A 26 14.32 9.22 22.30
C ASP A 26 12.80 9.25 22.10
N GLU A 27 12.18 10.41 22.25
CA GLU A 27 10.77 10.61 21.96
C GLU A 27 10.46 10.35 20.49
N ARG A 28 11.28 10.90 19.57
CA ARG A 28 11.10 10.71 18.14
C ARG A 28 11.30 9.25 17.72
N ARG A 29 12.30 8.57 18.29
CA ARG A 29 12.53 7.13 18.08
C ARG A 29 11.31 6.32 18.49
N ARG A 30 10.76 6.56 19.67
CA ARG A 30 9.56 5.87 20.17
C ARG A 30 8.36 6.12 19.28
N THR A 31 8.12 7.35 18.85
CA THR A 31 7.02 7.70 17.95
C THR A 31 7.12 6.94 16.61
N LEU A 32 8.32 6.89 16.02
CA LEU A 32 8.54 6.15 14.77
C LEU A 32 8.35 4.64 14.96
N ALA A 33 8.91 4.07 16.04
CA ALA A 33 8.77 2.65 16.32
C ALA A 33 7.31 2.24 16.54
N THR A 34 6.54 3.04 17.28
CA THR A 34 5.10 2.81 17.48
C THR A 34 4.34 2.86 16.14
N ALA A 35 4.59 3.88 15.34
CA ALA A 35 3.93 4.01 14.03
C ALA A 35 4.26 2.84 13.09
N LEU A 36 5.50 2.34 13.12
CA LEU A 36 5.92 1.19 12.32
C LEU A 36 5.31 -0.12 12.82
N ALA A 37 5.19 -0.29 14.13
CA ALA A 37 4.58 -1.49 14.72
C ALA A 37 3.09 -1.65 14.38
N GLU A 38 2.41 -0.56 14.04
CA GLU A 38 1.00 -0.54 13.63
C GLU A 38 0.79 -0.76 12.11
N ARG A 39 1.89 -0.90 11.35
CA ARG A 39 1.81 -1.16 9.90
C ARG A 39 1.52 -2.64 9.62
N THR A 40 0.76 -2.87 8.56
CA THR A 40 0.36 -4.22 8.15
C THR A 40 0.55 -4.45 6.65
N ARG A 41 0.89 -5.69 6.31
CA ARG A 41 0.81 -6.25 4.95
C ARG A 41 -0.26 -7.35 4.86
N TYR A 42 -1.07 -7.52 5.90
CA TYR A 42 -2.19 -8.47 5.88
C TYR A 42 -3.28 -8.06 4.89
N MET A 43 -3.45 -6.75 4.72
CA MET A 43 -4.31 -6.16 3.71
C MET A 43 -3.47 -5.24 2.81
N THR A 44 -3.72 -5.30 1.52
CA THR A 44 -3.19 -4.34 0.54
C THR A 44 -4.30 -3.85 -0.38
N LEU A 45 -4.03 -2.82 -1.16
CA LEU A 45 -4.94 -2.26 -2.15
C LEU A 45 -4.34 -2.42 -3.55
N LEU A 46 -5.20 -2.68 -4.54
CA LEU A 46 -4.87 -2.58 -5.95
C LEU A 46 -5.77 -1.54 -6.61
N ALA A 47 -5.18 -0.46 -7.08
CA ALA A 47 -5.87 0.62 -7.77
C ALA A 47 -5.66 0.50 -9.29
N GLU A 48 -6.72 0.16 -10.03
CA GLU A 48 -6.70 0.05 -11.47
C GLU A 48 -7.22 1.34 -12.11
N ASN A 49 -6.35 2.01 -12.90
CA ASN A 49 -6.71 3.19 -13.69
C ASN A 49 -7.49 4.27 -12.91
N THR A 50 -6.91 4.75 -11.82
CA THR A 50 -7.52 5.78 -10.99
C THR A 50 -7.43 7.15 -11.68
N PHE A 51 -8.47 7.55 -12.42
CA PHE A 51 -8.50 8.77 -13.23
C PHE A 51 -8.46 10.07 -12.42
N HIS A 52 -9.08 10.09 -11.25
CA HIS A 52 -9.17 11.31 -10.47
C HIS A 52 -8.07 11.41 -9.41
N PRO A 53 -7.25 12.49 -9.40
CA PRO A 53 -6.22 12.71 -8.39
C PRO A 53 -6.75 12.71 -6.94
N HIS A 54 -8.02 13.09 -6.73
CA HIS A 54 -8.67 13.01 -5.43
C HIS A 54 -8.83 11.57 -4.95
N ASN A 55 -9.25 10.64 -5.83
CA ASN A 55 -9.40 9.24 -5.50
C ASN A 55 -8.02 8.60 -5.20
N ALA A 56 -7.01 8.89 -6.02
CA ALA A 56 -5.64 8.46 -5.77
C ALA A 56 -5.12 8.95 -4.41
N SER A 57 -5.40 10.22 -4.09
CA SER A 57 -5.01 10.81 -2.80
C SER A 57 -5.77 10.20 -1.63
N ALA A 58 -7.07 9.92 -1.80
CA ALA A 58 -7.88 9.27 -0.79
C ALA A 58 -7.37 7.85 -0.48
N LEU A 59 -7.09 7.05 -1.51
CA LEU A 59 -6.52 5.71 -1.33
C LEU A 59 -5.20 5.76 -0.57
N MET A 60 -4.28 6.67 -0.94
CA MET A 60 -3.01 6.87 -0.26
C MET A 60 -3.21 7.22 1.22
N ARG A 61 -4.11 8.15 1.52
CA ARG A 61 -4.41 8.56 2.89
C ARG A 61 -5.08 7.46 3.70
N HIS A 62 -5.96 6.66 3.09
CA HIS A 62 -6.55 5.50 3.76
C HIS A 62 -5.50 4.44 4.07
N CYS A 63 -4.58 4.14 3.14
CA CYS A 63 -3.46 3.25 3.43
C CYS A 63 -2.68 3.70 4.67
N ASP A 64 -2.34 4.98 4.74
CA ASP A 64 -1.59 5.52 5.88
C ASP A 64 -2.43 5.48 7.18
N ALA A 65 -3.69 5.92 7.13
CA ALA A 65 -4.58 5.99 8.30
C ALA A 65 -4.90 4.61 8.90
N PHE A 66 -4.96 3.57 8.08
CA PHE A 66 -5.23 2.20 8.52
C PHE A 66 -3.97 1.32 8.63
N GLY A 67 -2.80 1.92 8.52
CA GLY A 67 -1.53 1.21 8.64
C GLY A 67 -1.22 0.27 7.48
N VAL A 68 -1.92 0.37 6.35
CA VAL A 68 -1.64 -0.44 5.14
C VAL A 68 -0.31 0.02 4.56
N GLN A 69 0.67 -0.90 4.51
CA GLN A 69 2.03 -0.54 4.11
C GLN A 69 2.18 -0.41 2.60
N GLU A 70 1.41 -1.17 1.83
CA GLU A 70 1.64 -1.30 0.40
C GLU A 70 0.38 -1.03 -0.42
N LEU A 71 0.55 -0.27 -1.51
CA LEU A 71 -0.48 0.03 -2.50
C LEU A 71 0.04 -0.36 -3.88
N HIS A 72 -0.71 -1.23 -4.57
CA HIS A 72 -0.43 -1.62 -5.95
C HIS A 72 -1.20 -0.74 -6.92
N THR A 73 -0.59 -0.39 -8.06
CA THR A 73 -1.26 0.39 -9.11
C THR A 73 -1.09 -0.25 -10.48
N VAL A 74 -2.13 -0.15 -11.29
CA VAL A 74 -2.10 -0.44 -12.73
C VAL A 74 -2.44 0.84 -13.47
N GLU A 75 -1.55 1.27 -14.37
CA GLU A 75 -1.56 2.58 -15.00
C GLU A 75 -1.64 2.45 -16.53
N THR A 76 -2.54 1.60 -17.05
CA THR A 76 -2.68 1.35 -18.48
C THR A 76 -3.37 2.48 -19.25
N LEU A 77 -4.33 3.15 -18.63
CA LEU A 77 -5.12 4.23 -19.23
C LEU A 77 -4.78 5.61 -18.66
N CYS A 78 -4.41 5.66 -17.39
CA CYS A 78 -4.05 6.90 -16.72
C CYS A 78 -2.98 6.63 -15.64
N LYS A 79 -2.22 7.67 -15.32
CA LYS A 79 -1.21 7.59 -14.25
C LYS A 79 -1.87 7.73 -12.87
N PHE A 80 -1.40 6.94 -11.92
CA PHE A 80 -1.71 7.14 -10.51
C PHE A 80 -0.96 8.38 -10.02
N SER A 81 -1.67 9.50 -9.89
CA SER A 81 -1.09 10.81 -9.57
C SER A 81 -1.82 11.48 -8.40
N PRO A 82 -1.49 11.11 -7.16
CA PRO A 82 -2.05 11.77 -5.98
C PRO A 82 -1.68 13.25 -5.95
N ASN A 83 -2.60 14.10 -5.46
CA ASN A 83 -2.35 15.53 -5.27
C ASN A 83 -1.57 15.75 -3.98
N ALA A 84 -0.38 16.36 -4.07
CA ALA A 84 0.53 16.61 -2.95
C ALA A 84 -0.12 17.42 -1.82
N SER A 85 -1.01 18.37 -2.15
CA SER A 85 -1.73 19.16 -1.15
C SER A 85 -2.74 18.36 -0.33
N ILE A 86 -3.23 17.24 -0.89
CA ILE A 86 -4.19 16.35 -0.24
C ILE A 86 -3.47 15.27 0.56
N VAL A 87 -2.46 14.63 -0.03
CA VAL A 87 -1.73 13.53 0.66
C VAL A 87 -0.90 14.00 1.84
N ARG A 88 -0.44 15.26 1.82
CA ARG A 88 0.25 15.91 2.95
C ARG A 88 1.44 15.10 3.50
N GLY A 89 2.15 14.39 2.63
CA GLY A 89 3.34 13.62 2.98
C GLY A 89 3.08 12.15 3.35
N THR A 90 1.84 11.65 3.30
CA THR A 90 1.55 10.22 3.49
C THR A 90 2.18 9.33 2.41
N ASP A 91 2.43 9.90 1.23
CA ASP A 91 3.15 9.28 0.12
C ASP A 91 4.58 8.83 0.45
N LYS A 92 5.15 9.32 1.55
CA LYS A 92 6.47 8.94 2.05
C LYS A 92 6.46 7.66 2.87
N TRP A 93 5.30 7.24 3.35
CA TRP A 93 5.13 6.15 4.30
C TRP A 93 4.47 4.91 3.70
N VAL A 94 3.88 5.03 2.51
CA VAL A 94 3.20 3.95 1.81
C VAL A 94 4.01 3.56 0.58
N ASP A 95 4.36 2.30 0.49
CA ASP A 95 5.08 1.75 -0.66
C ASP A 95 4.12 1.62 -1.86
N VAL A 96 4.47 2.23 -3.00
CA VAL A 96 3.66 2.11 -4.22
C VAL A 96 4.35 1.20 -5.22
N ARG A 97 3.73 0.03 -5.49
CA ARG A 97 4.18 -0.93 -6.50
C ARG A 97 3.37 -0.76 -7.78
N ARG A 98 4.06 -0.54 -8.89
CA ARG A 98 3.45 -0.35 -10.22
C ARG A 98 3.55 -1.62 -11.04
N HIS A 99 2.43 -1.97 -11.70
CA HIS A 99 2.33 -3.11 -12.58
C HIS A 99 1.96 -2.67 -14.00
N ALA A 100 2.45 -3.40 -14.99
CA ALA A 100 2.18 -3.10 -16.39
C ALA A 100 0.74 -3.48 -16.80
N SER A 101 0.10 -4.41 -16.07
CA SER A 101 -1.27 -4.82 -16.33
C SER A 101 -1.95 -5.36 -15.07
N THR A 102 -3.29 -5.41 -15.11
CA THR A 102 -4.11 -6.00 -14.05
C THR A 102 -3.82 -7.49 -13.88
N ALA A 103 -3.59 -8.20 -14.99
CA ALA A 103 -3.24 -9.62 -14.94
C ALA A 103 -1.90 -9.84 -14.23
N GLU A 104 -0.89 -9.02 -14.50
CA GLU A 104 0.41 -9.06 -13.80
C GLU A 104 0.26 -8.76 -12.32
N ALA A 105 -0.48 -7.70 -11.97
CA ALA A 105 -0.72 -7.33 -10.57
C ALA A 105 -1.41 -8.46 -9.79
N ILE A 106 -2.46 -9.05 -10.36
CA ILE A 106 -3.19 -10.15 -9.73
C ILE A 106 -2.30 -11.39 -9.60
N ALA A 107 -1.49 -11.70 -10.61
CA ALA A 107 -0.57 -12.84 -10.54
C ALA A 107 0.48 -12.64 -9.44
N ALA A 108 1.07 -11.45 -9.34
CA ALA A 108 2.03 -11.11 -8.29
C ALA A 108 1.41 -11.22 -6.89
N LEU A 109 0.24 -10.61 -6.69
CA LEU A 109 -0.47 -10.66 -5.41
C LEU A 109 -0.85 -12.10 -4.99
N ARG A 110 -1.30 -12.92 -5.94
CA ARG A 110 -1.59 -14.34 -5.65
C ARG A 110 -0.34 -15.14 -5.30
N ALA A 111 0.78 -14.86 -5.96
CA ALA A 111 2.06 -15.50 -5.65
C ALA A 111 2.56 -15.14 -4.24
N GLU A 112 2.22 -13.95 -3.75
CA GLU A 112 2.48 -13.49 -2.38
C GLU A 112 1.44 -13.99 -1.35
N GLY A 113 0.45 -14.78 -1.78
CA GLY A 113 -0.56 -15.39 -0.90
C GLY A 113 -1.81 -14.55 -0.66
N TYR A 114 -2.01 -13.46 -1.38
CA TYR A 114 -3.19 -12.62 -1.22
C TYR A 114 -4.43 -13.21 -1.92
N ARG A 115 -5.56 -13.21 -1.24
CA ARG A 115 -6.89 -13.37 -1.83
C ARG A 115 -7.27 -12.07 -2.55
N ILE A 116 -7.82 -12.16 -3.75
CA ILE A 116 -8.22 -10.98 -4.53
C ILE A 116 -9.70 -10.70 -4.28
N VAL A 117 -10.00 -9.50 -3.82
CA VAL A 117 -11.36 -9.05 -3.48
C VAL A 117 -11.69 -7.82 -4.32
N ALA A 118 -12.48 -8.01 -5.37
CA ALA A 118 -12.94 -6.91 -6.22
C ALA A 118 -14.14 -6.22 -5.58
N THR A 119 -14.09 -4.89 -5.48
CA THR A 119 -15.22 -4.08 -5.07
C THR A 119 -16.15 -3.86 -6.26
N THR A 120 -17.41 -4.20 -6.14
CA THR A 120 -18.40 -4.05 -7.23
C THR A 120 -19.81 -3.84 -6.67
N PRO A 121 -20.60 -2.93 -7.25
CA PRO A 121 -22.00 -2.78 -6.90
C PRO A 121 -22.91 -3.77 -7.66
N HIS A 122 -22.37 -4.58 -8.58
CA HIS A 122 -23.17 -5.35 -9.55
C HIS A 122 -23.30 -6.85 -9.21
N ARG A 123 -22.61 -7.33 -8.19
CA ARG A 123 -22.65 -8.73 -7.80
C ARG A 123 -22.78 -8.86 -6.28
N GLU A 124 -23.77 -9.63 -5.87
CA GLU A 124 -23.91 -10.04 -4.47
C GLU A 124 -23.04 -11.28 -4.24
N SER A 125 -21.87 -11.09 -3.62
CA SER A 125 -21.03 -12.20 -3.17
C SER A 125 -20.83 -12.18 -1.66
N CYS A 126 -20.39 -11.06 -1.12
CA CYS A 126 -20.31 -10.80 0.31
C CYS A 126 -20.40 -9.30 0.56
N THR A 127 -20.85 -8.91 1.72
CA THR A 127 -20.80 -7.52 2.20
C THR A 127 -19.60 -7.34 3.11
N PRO A 128 -19.18 -6.09 3.42
CA PRO A 128 -18.12 -5.84 4.38
C PRO A 128 -18.32 -6.55 5.72
N GLU A 129 -19.58 -6.67 6.17
CA GLU A 129 -19.95 -7.31 7.44
C GLU A 129 -19.85 -8.82 7.41
N THR A 130 -19.98 -9.43 6.23
CA THR A 130 -19.93 -10.89 6.03
C THR A 130 -18.59 -11.37 5.45
N PHE A 131 -17.70 -10.44 5.11
CA PHE A 131 -16.38 -10.79 4.58
C PHE A 131 -15.51 -11.41 5.67
N ASP A 132 -15.06 -12.65 5.44
CA ASP A 132 -14.17 -13.32 6.38
C ASP A 132 -12.74 -12.77 6.28
N VAL A 133 -12.43 -11.85 7.17
CA VAL A 133 -11.08 -11.25 7.29
C VAL A 133 -10.07 -12.29 7.79
N ALA A 134 -10.49 -13.27 8.58
CA ALA A 134 -9.58 -14.24 9.20
C ALA A 134 -9.10 -15.33 8.23
N ALA A 135 -9.75 -15.48 7.07
CA ALA A 135 -9.38 -16.48 6.07
C ALA A 135 -8.02 -16.26 5.37
N GLY A 136 -7.24 -15.27 5.78
CA GLY A 136 -5.88 -14.99 5.29
C GLY A 136 -5.73 -13.63 4.62
N PRO A 137 -4.51 -13.25 4.23
CA PRO A 137 -4.22 -11.96 3.62
C PRO A 137 -5.07 -11.69 2.36
N PHE A 138 -5.41 -10.43 2.14
CA PHE A 138 -6.26 -10.06 1.01
C PHE A 138 -5.89 -8.71 0.39
N ALA A 139 -6.15 -8.60 -0.91
CA ALA A 139 -5.99 -7.38 -1.68
C ALA A 139 -7.37 -6.87 -2.13
N LEU A 140 -7.75 -5.65 -1.72
CA LEU A 140 -8.94 -4.98 -2.20
C LEU A 140 -8.65 -4.32 -3.55
N VAL A 141 -9.44 -4.64 -4.57
CA VAL A 141 -9.27 -4.10 -5.92
C VAL A 141 -10.32 -3.03 -6.17
N PHE A 142 -9.82 -1.84 -6.49
CA PHE A 142 -10.63 -0.69 -6.91
C PHE A 142 -10.31 -0.37 -8.37
N GLY A 143 -11.33 -0.31 -9.20
CA GLY A 143 -11.23 0.03 -10.60
C GLY A 143 -12.36 0.93 -11.05
N THR A 144 -12.32 1.35 -12.32
CA THR A 144 -13.38 2.10 -12.99
C THR A 144 -14.33 1.14 -13.70
#